data_d74f2d01ce7e96d8a4de5c565703f702
#
_entry.id   d74f2d01ce7e96d8a4de5c565703f702
#
_cell.length_a   1.000
_cell.length_b   1.000
_cell.length_c   1.000
_cell.angle_alpha   90.00
_cell.angle_beta   90.00
_cell.angle_gamma   90.00
#
_symmetry.space_group_name_H-M   'P 1'
#
loop_
_entity.id
_entity.type
_entity.pdbx_description
1 polymer ?
#
loop_
_entity_poly.entity_id
_entity_poly.type
_entity_poly.pdbx_seq_one_letter_code
_entity_poly.pdbx_strand_id
1 'polypeptide(L)'
;MRTSYFKNLVKRSKGASKLRAKKSGGNSRSKAPKTISFSAISFFFLKWGVVISIWCAVMFGCVVIFFAYDLPPIDKALSKFRRPTVTLLAADETTLVRVGEARGAIVRVGDLPTYLPQAITATEDRRFFDHFGIDLISIVRAMLVNFQAGRIIQGGSTITQQAAKNLFLSPERTWKRKVQEILLALWLEHNFTKNQILTIYLNRVYLGAGSYGVEAAAQKYFGRSAKSITLYQSALLAGLLKAPSRLNPLQNPKGATKRAKQVLANMVAAGHLTIKKAHSAKKTPLDLARAGMTQRLGLYFVDWIVEQLPGFVGPMVGDVTVKTTLDPFIQFIAEKELENLLAQYGKVLNVSEGAFLALAPDGAIRALVGGRNYYRSQF
;
A
#
# COMPACT_ATOMS: atom_id res chain seq x y z
N MET A 1 -13.00 -24.00 -58.30
CA MET A 1 -13.94 -25.02 -58.77
C MET A 1 -15.32 -24.52 -58.44
N ARG A 2 -15.97 -24.00 -59.45
CA ARG A 2 -17.10 -24.52 -60.23
C ARG A 2 -18.38 -24.55 -59.40
N THR A 3 -19.28 -23.60 -59.66
CA THR A 3 -20.39 -23.61 -60.68
C THR A 3 -21.64 -24.25 -60.08
N SER A 4 -22.69 -23.54 -60.03
CA SER A 4 -23.78 -23.16 -60.95
C SER A 4 -25.02 -23.96 -60.59
N TYR A 5 -26.22 -23.47 -60.64
CA TYR A 5 -27.18 -23.27 -61.76
C TYR A 5 -28.47 -22.72 -61.16
N PHE A 6 -29.03 -21.61 -61.49
CA PHE A 6 -29.82 -21.17 -62.64
C PHE A 6 -31.05 -22.02 -63.00
N LYS A 7 -32.15 -21.28 -63.11
CA LYS A 7 -33.31 -21.45 -64.03
C LYS A 7 -34.44 -22.34 -63.52
N ASN A 8 -35.68 -22.03 -63.67
CA ASN A 8 -36.53 -21.53 -64.78
C ASN A 8 -37.88 -21.04 -64.22
N LEU A 9 -38.39 -19.88 -64.54
CA LEU A 9 -39.19 -19.48 -65.72
C LEU A 9 -40.57 -20.13 -65.85
N VAL A 10 -41.59 -19.30 -65.60
CA VAL A 10 -42.66 -18.85 -66.53
C VAL A 10 -43.60 -19.90 -67.11
N LYS A 11 -44.91 -19.69 -66.89
CA LYS A 11 -45.99 -19.64 -67.90
C LYS A 11 -47.36 -19.44 -67.23
N ARG A 12 -48.02 -18.33 -67.50
CA ARG A 12 -49.12 -18.11 -68.45
C ARG A 12 -50.33 -19.07 -68.19
N SER A 13 -51.61 -18.68 -68.16
CA SER A 13 -52.32 -17.68 -68.97
C SER A 13 -53.80 -17.64 -68.54
N LYS A 14 -54.39 -16.48 -68.67
CA LYS A 14 -55.74 -16.20 -69.23
C LYS A 14 -56.93 -17.00 -68.78
N GLY A 15 -57.93 -16.29 -68.29
CA GLY A 15 -59.36 -16.69 -68.28
C GLY A 15 -60.22 -15.53 -67.79
N ALA A 16 -60.97 -14.96 -68.73
CA ALA A 16 -61.79 -13.76 -68.63
C ALA A 16 -63.11 -13.97 -67.96
N SER A 17 -63.66 -12.86 -67.45
CA SER A 17 -65.10 -12.42 -67.41
C SER A 17 -66.04 -13.14 -66.43
N LYS A 18 -66.60 -12.36 -65.50
CA LYS A 18 -68.02 -11.87 -65.63
C LYS A 18 -68.37 -10.98 -64.42
N LEU A 19 -68.94 -9.86 -64.76
CA LEU A 19 -69.58 -8.87 -63.90
C LEU A 19 -70.64 -9.52 -63.01
N ARG A 20 -70.65 -9.12 -61.73
CA ARG A 20 -71.90 -8.95 -60.99
C ARG A 20 -71.74 -7.97 -59.85
N ALA A 21 -72.33 -6.82 -60.01
CA ALA A 21 -72.49 -5.80 -58.99
C ALA A 21 -73.29 -6.35 -57.79
N LYS A 22 -72.81 -6.22 -56.60
CA LYS A 22 -73.59 -6.32 -55.37
C LYS A 22 -73.11 -5.23 -54.40
N LYS A 23 -73.98 -4.20 -54.28
CA LYS A 23 -73.94 -3.22 -53.22
C LYS A 23 -73.99 -3.93 -51.88
N SER A 24 -73.04 -3.66 -51.04
CA SER A 24 -73.20 -3.87 -49.62
C SER A 24 -72.37 -2.81 -48.92
N GLY A 25 -73.05 -1.96 -48.16
CA GLY A 25 -72.41 -0.94 -47.34
C GLY A 25 -71.62 -1.59 -46.21
N GLY A 26 -70.37 -1.40 -46.23
CA GLY A 26 -69.39 -1.80 -45.18
C GLY A 26 -68.82 -0.56 -44.57
N ASN A 27 -69.25 -0.22 -43.40
CA ASN A 27 -68.75 0.84 -42.54
C ASN A 27 -67.31 0.57 -42.20
N SER A 28 -66.38 1.08 -42.97
CA SER A 28 -64.90 1.05 -42.62
C SER A 28 -64.69 2.09 -41.54
N ARG A 29 -64.81 1.63 -40.27
CA ARG A 29 -64.25 2.36 -39.15
C ARG A 29 -62.71 2.37 -39.36
N SER A 30 -62.18 3.50 -39.85
CA SER A 30 -60.76 3.80 -39.78
C SER A 30 -60.34 3.76 -38.30
N LYS A 31 -59.57 2.74 -37.93
CA LYS A 31 -58.87 2.75 -36.65
C LYS A 31 -57.90 3.91 -36.66
N ALA A 32 -58.27 5.01 -36.00
CA ALA A 32 -57.36 6.10 -35.72
C ALA A 32 -56.02 5.54 -35.12
N PRO A 33 -54.88 6.03 -35.53
CA PRO A 33 -53.63 5.61 -34.92
C PRO A 33 -53.71 5.87 -33.41
N LYS A 34 -53.49 4.83 -32.60
CA LYS A 34 -53.41 4.99 -31.14
C LYS A 34 -52.23 5.92 -30.89
N THR A 35 -52.46 7.17 -30.63
CA THR A 35 -51.48 8.10 -30.10
C THR A 35 -51.03 7.53 -28.75
N ILE A 36 -49.81 6.99 -28.71
CA ILE A 36 -49.20 6.52 -27.48
C ILE A 36 -49.07 7.75 -26.58
N SER A 37 -49.88 7.79 -25.51
CA SER A 37 -49.83 8.92 -24.56
C SER A 37 -48.44 9.02 -23.98
N PHE A 38 -47.91 10.23 -23.97
CA PHE A 38 -46.58 10.53 -23.39
C PHE A 38 -46.48 10.01 -21.93
N SER A 39 -47.58 9.99 -21.19
CA SER A 39 -47.69 9.40 -19.86
C SER A 39 -47.49 7.88 -19.84
N ALA A 40 -47.93 7.15 -20.86
CA ALA A 40 -47.73 5.71 -20.95
C ALA A 40 -46.27 5.33 -21.23
N ILE A 41 -45.57 6.13 -22.05
CA ILE A 41 -44.14 5.99 -22.33
C ILE A 41 -43.34 6.28 -21.06
N SER A 42 -43.65 7.39 -20.36
CA SER A 42 -42.99 7.76 -19.11
C SER A 42 -43.16 6.70 -18.02
N PHE A 43 -44.39 6.15 -17.88
CA PHE A 43 -44.67 5.07 -16.92
C PHE A 43 -43.93 3.76 -17.28
N PHE A 44 -43.78 3.45 -18.56
CA PHE A 44 -43.02 2.31 -19.04
C PHE A 44 -41.53 2.43 -18.65
N PHE A 45 -40.90 3.57 -18.92
CA PHE A 45 -39.51 3.81 -18.54
C PHE A 45 -39.29 3.83 -17.03
N LEU A 46 -40.23 4.41 -16.27
CA LEU A 46 -40.19 4.41 -14.81
C LEU A 46 -40.26 2.97 -14.25
N LYS A 47 -41.20 2.15 -14.74
CA LYS A 47 -41.35 0.74 -14.33
C LYS A 47 -40.07 -0.05 -14.61
N TRP A 48 -39.55 0.02 -15.83
CA TRP A 48 -38.33 -0.70 -16.18
C TRP A 48 -37.08 -0.13 -15.45
N GLY A 49 -37.04 1.16 -15.20
CA GLY A 49 -36.00 1.79 -14.35
C GLY A 49 -36.00 1.21 -12.93
N VAL A 50 -37.17 1.06 -12.31
CA VAL A 50 -37.31 0.43 -10.99
C VAL A 50 -36.89 -1.04 -11.02
N VAL A 51 -37.36 -1.81 -12.02
CA VAL A 51 -37.00 -3.24 -12.16
C VAL A 51 -35.50 -3.42 -12.32
N ILE A 52 -34.87 -2.64 -13.20
CA ILE A 52 -33.41 -2.67 -13.42
C ILE A 52 -32.68 -2.29 -12.13
N SER A 53 -33.16 -1.27 -11.41
CA SER A 53 -32.56 -0.84 -10.14
C SER A 53 -32.59 -1.96 -9.08
N ILE A 54 -33.74 -2.69 -8.99
CA ILE A 54 -33.85 -3.84 -8.08
C ILE A 54 -32.84 -4.94 -8.47
N TRP A 55 -32.78 -5.31 -9.75
CA TRP A 55 -31.88 -6.33 -10.21
C TRP A 55 -30.40 -5.92 -10.01
N CYS A 56 -30.06 -4.65 -10.25
CA CYS A 56 -28.74 -4.12 -9.95
C CYS A 56 -28.42 -4.21 -8.44
N ALA A 57 -29.40 -3.89 -7.58
CA ALA A 57 -29.22 -3.99 -6.13
C ALA A 57 -29.04 -5.45 -5.67
N VAL A 58 -29.82 -6.39 -6.22
CA VAL A 58 -29.68 -7.83 -5.95
C VAL A 58 -28.33 -8.34 -6.42
N MET A 59 -27.93 -8.04 -7.67
CA MET A 59 -26.60 -8.41 -8.17
C MET A 59 -25.48 -7.82 -7.32
N PHE A 60 -25.59 -6.55 -6.94
CA PHE A 60 -24.62 -5.91 -6.05
C PHE A 60 -24.56 -6.62 -4.70
N GLY A 61 -25.72 -6.95 -4.10
CA GLY A 61 -25.81 -7.74 -2.86
C GLY A 61 -25.13 -9.11 -2.98
N CYS A 62 -25.37 -9.85 -4.05
CA CYS A 62 -24.74 -11.14 -4.32
C CYS A 62 -23.20 -11.01 -4.44
N VAL A 63 -22.72 -9.98 -5.14
CA VAL A 63 -21.29 -9.68 -5.27
C VAL A 63 -20.68 -9.37 -3.89
N VAL A 64 -21.34 -8.54 -3.10
CA VAL A 64 -20.89 -8.22 -1.73
C VAL A 64 -20.81 -9.46 -0.87
N ILE A 65 -21.84 -10.31 -0.86
CA ILE A 65 -21.88 -11.57 -0.10
C ILE A 65 -20.76 -12.51 -0.56
N PHE A 66 -20.58 -12.67 -1.87
CA PHE A 66 -19.53 -13.53 -2.43
C PHE A 66 -18.14 -13.12 -1.96
N PHE A 67 -17.81 -11.82 -1.97
CA PHE A 67 -16.51 -11.33 -1.51
C PHE A 67 -16.40 -11.24 0.02
N ALA A 68 -17.53 -11.06 0.72
CA ALA A 68 -17.58 -11.04 2.18
C ALA A 68 -17.39 -12.43 2.80
N TYR A 69 -17.80 -13.48 2.12
CA TYR A 69 -17.65 -14.86 2.59
C TYR A 69 -16.18 -15.27 2.79
N ASP A 70 -15.29 -14.71 1.97
CA ASP A 70 -13.86 -15.03 2.00
C ASP A 70 -13.03 -13.93 2.70
N LEU A 71 -13.67 -13.14 3.59
CA LEU A 71 -12.95 -12.19 4.43
C LEU A 71 -12.18 -12.92 5.54
N PRO A 72 -10.93 -12.51 5.82
CA PRO A 72 -10.19 -13.08 6.92
C PRO A 72 -10.88 -12.82 8.27
N PRO A 73 -10.78 -13.74 9.26
CA PRO A 73 -11.40 -13.57 10.56
C PRO A 73 -10.84 -12.33 11.27
N ILE A 74 -11.68 -11.33 11.41
CA ILE A 74 -11.32 -9.98 11.86
C ILE A 74 -10.79 -9.99 13.28
N ASP A 75 -11.37 -10.82 14.17
CA ASP A 75 -10.95 -10.95 15.56
C ASP A 75 -9.51 -11.46 15.69
N LYS A 76 -9.12 -12.43 14.83
CA LYS A 76 -7.74 -12.93 14.78
C LYS A 76 -6.77 -11.91 14.20
N ALA A 77 -7.21 -11.04 13.29
CA ALA A 77 -6.36 -10.00 12.74
C ALA A 77 -6.15 -8.84 13.72
N LEU A 78 -7.17 -8.48 14.50
CA LEU A 78 -7.05 -7.49 15.57
C LEU A 78 -6.21 -8.01 16.74
N SER A 79 -6.30 -9.29 17.09
CA SER A 79 -5.45 -9.91 18.13
C SER A 79 -4.01 -10.15 17.67
N LYS A 80 -3.75 -10.31 16.37
CA LYS A 80 -2.40 -10.37 15.78
C LYS A 80 -1.69 -9.00 15.77
N PHE A 81 -1.96 -8.13 16.74
CA PHE A 81 -1.24 -6.85 16.87
C PHE A 81 0.26 -7.01 17.15
N ARG A 82 0.74 -8.20 17.47
CA ARG A 82 2.14 -8.52 17.73
C ARG A 82 2.65 -9.56 16.75
N ARG A 83 3.46 -9.17 15.77
CA ARG A 83 4.38 -10.14 15.19
C ARG A 83 5.55 -10.31 16.15
N PRO A 84 6.03 -11.54 16.36
CA PRO A 84 7.15 -11.78 17.25
C PRO A 84 8.36 -10.94 16.85
N THR A 85 8.99 -10.31 17.82
CA THR A 85 10.24 -9.60 17.63
C THR A 85 11.38 -10.53 18.02
N VAL A 86 12.38 -10.68 17.15
CA VAL A 86 13.60 -11.40 17.45
C VAL A 86 14.65 -10.37 17.89
N THR A 87 15.08 -10.45 19.13
CA THR A 87 16.20 -9.66 19.65
C THR A 87 17.44 -10.54 19.65
N LEU A 88 18.46 -10.17 18.85
CA LEU A 88 19.75 -10.84 18.87
C LEU A 88 20.71 -10.09 19.80
N LEU A 89 21.27 -10.83 20.73
CA LEU A 89 22.28 -10.36 21.66
C LEU A 89 23.64 -10.91 21.25
N ALA A 90 24.68 -10.10 21.40
CA ALA A 90 26.08 -10.51 21.26
C ALA A 90 26.54 -11.40 22.44
N ALA A 91 27.76 -11.86 22.41
CA ALA A 91 28.35 -12.67 23.47
C ALA A 91 28.43 -11.92 24.82
N ASP A 92 28.57 -10.59 24.78
CA ASP A 92 28.58 -9.69 25.93
C ASP A 92 27.18 -9.21 26.35
N GLU A 93 26.12 -9.84 25.82
CA GLU A 93 24.71 -9.50 26.04
C GLU A 93 24.27 -8.13 25.50
N THR A 94 25.15 -7.38 24.82
CA THR A 94 24.74 -6.16 24.11
C THR A 94 23.82 -6.50 22.94
N THR A 95 22.85 -5.63 22.66
CA THR A 95 21.91 -5.85 21.55
C THR A 95 22.59 -5.59 20.21
N LEU A 96 22.79 -6.64 19.41
CA LEU A 96 23.25 -6.54 18.02
C LEU A 96 22.19 -5.92 17.14
N VAL A 97 21.00 -6.51 17.17
CA VAL A 97 19.86 -6.07 16.37
C VAL A 97 18.54 -6.57 16.94
N ARG A 98 17.48 -5.85 16.64
CA ARG A 98 16.10 -6.35 16.77
C ARG A 98 15.53 -6.58 15.39
N VAL A 99 15.32 -7.85 15.03
CA VAL A 99 14.74 -8.29 13.77
C VAL A 99 13.28 -8.67 14.00
N GLY A 100 12.47 -8.37 13.07
CA GLY A 100 11.03 -8.44 13.19
C GLY A 100 10.49 -7.04 12.94
N GLU A 101 9.19 -6.87 13.05
CA GLU A 101 8.67 -5.53 12.97
C GLU A 101 9.25 -4.73 14.15
N ALA A 102 10.25 -3.87 13.89
CA ALA A 102 10.64 -2.84 14.83
C ALA A 102 9.42 -1.95 15.02
N ARG A 103 8.49 -2.41 15.86
CA ARG A 103 7.39 -1.60 16.32
C ARG A 103 7.92 -0.82 17.49
N GLY A 104 7.97 0.48 17.30
CA GLY A 104 7.98 1.38 18.41
C GLY A 104 6.75 1.13 19.29
N ALA A 105 6.74 1.67 20.49
CA ALA A 105 5.57 1.71 21.34
C ALA A 105 4.37 2.19 20.52
N ILE A 106 3.19 1.61 20.77
CA ILE A 106 1.95 2.05 20.12
C ILE A 106 1.73 3.53 20.47
N VAL A 107 1.67 4.36 19.44
CA VAL A 107 1.40 5.80 19.58
C VAL A 107 -0.02 6.11 19.18
N ARG A 108 -0.74 6.87 19.97
CA ARG A 108 -2.06 7.40 19.62
C ARG A 108 -1.89 8.71 18.86
N VAL A 109 -2.84 9.02 17.98
CA VAL A 109 -2.83 10.30 17.22
C VAL A 109 -2.70 11.51 18.16
N GLY A 110 -3.40 11.48 19.31
CA GLY A 110 -3.34 12.57 20.31
C GLY A 110 -1.99 12.74 20.99
N ASP A 111 -1.13 11.71 20.99
CA ASP A 111 0.21 11.79 21.59
C ASP A 111 1.26 12.38 20.63
N LEU A 112 0.90 12.51 19.35
CA LEU A 112 1.81 12.94 18.29
C LEU A 112 1.76 14.44 18.06
N PRO A 113 2.85 15.06 17.62
CA PRO A 113 2.81 16.44 17.16
C PRO A 113 1.76 16.59 16.05
N THR A 114 0.89 17.58 16.15
CA THR A 114 -0.27 17.79 15.26
C THR A 114 0.10 17.79 13.77
N TYR A 115 1.30 18.27 13.44
CA TYR A 115 1.78 18.31 12.06
C TYR A 115 2.13 16.94 11.46
N LEU A 116 2.32 15.85 12.25
CA LEU A 116 2.55 14.53 11.68
C LEU A 116 1.26 13.91 11.09
N PRO A 117 0.15 13.80 11.84
CA PRO A 117 -1.13 13.39 11.25
C PRO A 117 -1.54 14.29 10.08
N GLN A 118 -1.39 15.62 10.21
CA GLN A 118 -1.71 16.59 9.16
C GLN A 118 -0.87 16.40 7.89
N ALA A 119 0.43 16.11 8.00
CA ALA A 119 1.30 15.85 6.86
C ALA A 119 0.85 14.59 6.10
N ILE A 120 0.45 13.56 6.84
CA ILE A 120 -0.01 12.28 6.28
C ILE A 120 -1.36 12.47 5.59
N THR A 121 -2.35 13.07 6.26
CA THR A 121 -3.68 13.29 5.67
C THR A 121 -3.61 14.23 4.48
N ALA A 122 -2.89 15.35 4.57
CA ALA A 122 -2.71 16.29 3.45
C ALA A 122 -2.07 15.64 2.21
N THR A 123 -1.31 14.55 2.39
CA THR A 123 -0.56 13.93 1.30
C THR A 123 -1.24 12.70 0.75
N GLU A 124 -1.79 11.83 1.60
CA GLU A 124 -2.38 10.55 1.22
C GLU A 124 -3.89 10.65 1.01
N ASP A 125 -4.58 11.46 1.85
CA ASP A 125 -6.03 11.50 1.88
C ASP A 125 -6.51 12.84 2.48
N ARG A 126 -6.52 13.90 1.65
CA ARG A 126 -6.82 15.26 2.11
C ARG A 126 -8.20 15.40 2.75
N ARG A 127 -9.15 14.57 2.35
CA ARG A 127 -10.53 14.59 2.81
C ARG A 127 -10.83 13.44 3.77
N PHE A 128 -9.81 12.90 4.43
CA PHE A 128 -9.92 11.74 5.32
C PHE A 128 -11.07 11.87 6.34
N PHE A 129 -11.29 13.06 6.89
CA PHE A 129 -12.31 13.31 7.89
C PHE A 129 -13.72 13.53 7.31
N ASP A 130 -13.84 13.71 5.98
CA ASP A 130 -15.08 14.13 5.31
C ASP A 130 -15.79 12.97 4.56
N HIS A 131 -15.18 11.79 4.48
CA HIS A 131 -15.77 10.64 3.76
C HIS A 131 -15.85 9.41 4.66
N PHE A 132 -16.67 8.44 4.26
CA PHE A 132 -16.88 7.17 4.98
C PHE A 132 -16.13 6.02 4.29
N GLY A 133 -14.82 5.98 4.42
CA GLY A 133 -13.92 4.92 3.92
C GLY A 133 -13.60 4.97 2.42
N ILE A 134 -14.46 5.57 1.62
CA ILE A 134 -14.30 5.75 0.17
C ILE A 134 -14.47 7.23 -0.17
N ASP A 135 -13.54 7.80 -0.90
CA ASP A 135 -13.64 9.19 -1.40
C ASP A 135 -13.91 9.20 -2.91
N LEU A 136 -15.20 9.21 -3.29
CA LEU A 136 -15.62 9.22 -4.69
C LEU A 136 -15.10 10.46 -5.44
N ILE A 137 -15.04 11.63 -4.78
CA ILE A 137 -14.54 12.88 -5.39
C ILE A 137 -13.05 12.74 -5.70
N SER A 138 -12.28 12.19 -4.78
CA SER A 138 -10.85 11.93 -5.02
C SER A 138 -10.60 10.88 -6.09
N ILE A 139 -11.46 9.86 -6.20
CA ILE A 139 -11.39 8.86 -7.27
C ILE A 139 -11.62 9.51 -8.63
N VAL A 140 -12.69 10.29 -8.79
CA VAL A 140 -13.00 11.00 -10.05
C VAL A 140 -11.88 11.97 -10.40
N ARG A 141 -11.41 12.76 -9.43
CA ARG A 141 -10.27 13.66 -9.64
C ARG A 141 -9.00 12.91 -10.08
N ALA A 142 -8.69 11.79 -9.44
CA ALA A 142 -7.53 10.98 -9.81
C ALA A 142 -7.66 10.39 -11.22
N MET A 143 -8.87 9.95 -11.62
CA MET A 143 -9.14 9.48 -12.97
C MET A 143 -8.90 10.57 -14.01
N LEU A 144 -9.42 11.79 -13.79
CA LEU A 144 -9.23 12.91 -14.70
C LEU A 144 -7.76 13.30 -14.83
N VAL A 145 -7.04 13.41 -13.71
CA VAL A 145 -5.61 13.76 -13.72
C VAL A 145 -4.78 12.70 -14.43
N ASN A 146 -5.06 11.41 -14.18
CA ASN A 146 -4.33 10.31 -14.81
C ASN A 146 -4.64 10.20 -16.31
N PHE A 147 -5.89 10.46 -16.71
CA PHE A 147 -6.31 10.50 -18.11
C PHE A 147 -5.59 11.62 -18.86
N GLN A 148 -5.57 12.85 -18.31
CA GLN A 148 -4.87 13.99 -18.90
C GLN A 148 -3.35 13.75 -19.00
N ALA A 149 -2.78 13.03 -18.05
CA ALA A 149 -1.35 12.77 -18.02
C ALA A 149 -0.91 11.55 -18.84
N GLY A 150 -1.83 10.76 -19.38
CA GLY A 150 -1.56 9.50 -20.10
C GLY A 150 -0.86 8.42 -19.25
N ARG A 151 -0.77 8.61 -17.93
CA ARG A 151 -0.12 7.67 -16.99
C ARG A 151 -0.67 7.85 -15.58
N ILE A 152 -0.48 6.82 -14.73
CA ILE A 152 -0.91 6.88 -13.33
C ILE A 152 0.05 7.79 -12.53
N ILE A 153 -0.43 9.00 -12.20
CA ILE A 153 0.28 10.00 -11.38
C ILE A 153 -0.29 10.04 -9.97
N GLN A 154 -1.61 9.91 -9.84
CA GLN A 154 -2.34 10.06 -8.58
C GLN A 154 -3.16 8.80 -8.28
N GLY A 155 -3.08 8.32 -7.02
CA GLY A 155 -3.94 7.26 -6.50
C GLY A 155 -5.23 7.83 -5.91
N GLY A 156 -6.30 7.03 -5.95
CA GLY A 156 -7.60 7.35 -5.34
C GLY A 156 -7.92 6.49 -4.11
N SER A 157 -6.95 5.79 -3.53
CA SER A 157 -7.18 4.97 -2.33
C SER A 157 -7.09 5.82 -1.07
N THR A 158 -8.05 5.63 -0.15
CA THR A 158 -8.10 6.35 1.13
C THR A 158 -7.15 5.75 2.18
N ILE A 159 -6.89 6.49 3.25
CA ILE A 159 -6.14 5.99 4.43
C ILE A 159 -6.85 4.78 5.03
N THR A 160 -8.18 4.77 5.10
CA THR A 160 -8.95 3.64 5.62
C THR A 160 -8.76 2.38 4.76
N GLN A 161 -8.78 2.50 3.43
CA GLN A 161 -8.48 1.39 2.53
C GLN A 161 -7.05 0.88 2.69
N GLN A 162 -6.09 1.78 2.87
CA GLN A 162 -4.69 1.40 3.14
C GLN A 162 -4.55 0.71 4.49
N ALA A 163 -5.25 1.17 5.54
CA ALA A 163 -5.29 0.52 6.85
C ALA A 163 -5.89 -0.88 6.75
N ALA A 164 -7.02 -1.03 6.06
CA ALA A 164 -7.68 -2.32 5.81
C ALA A 164 -6.73 -3.30 5.11
N LYS A 165 -6.08 -2.86 4.05
CA LYS A 165 -5.08 -3.65 3.33
C LYS A 165 -3.95 -4.12 4.24
N ASN A 166 -3.37 -3.21 5.01
CA ASN A 166 -2.20 -3.51 5.85
C ASN A 166 -2.53 -4.39 7.07
N LEU A 167 -3.81 -4.40 7.49
CA LEU A 167 -4.27 -5.22 8.62
C LEU A 167 -4.65 -6.63 8.23
N PHE A 168 -5.39 -6.76 7.13
CA PHE A 168 -6.18 -7.95 6.86
C PHE A 168 -5.77 -8.70 5.60
N LEU A 169 -5.11 -8.04 4.63
CA LEU A 169 -4.94 -8.60 3.30
C LEU A 169 -3.49 -8.92 2.96
N SER A 170 -3.31 -9.92 2.09
CA SER A 170 -2.01 -10.27 1.52
C SER A 170 -1.53 -9.21 0.52
N PRO A 171 -0.20 -9.14 0.23
CA PRO A 171 0.36 -8.14 -0.68
C PRO A 171 0.00 -8.35 -2.16
N GLU A 172 -0.65 -9.44 -2.52
CA GLU A 172 -1.04 -9.75 -3.90
C GLU A 172 -1.92 -8.68 -4.55
N ARG A 173 -1.67 -8.37 -5.82
CA ARG A 173 -2.41 -7.34 -6.56
C ARG A 173 -3.51 -7.96 -7.41
N THR A 174 -4.67 -8.22 -6.80
CA THR A 174 -5.84 -8.79 -7.48
C THR A 174 -7.06 -7.87 -7.39
N TRP A 175 -7.98 -7.99 -8.33
CA TRP A 175 -9.28 -7.29 -8.26
C TRP A 175 -10.09 -7.74 -7.03
N LYS A 176 -10.04 -9.04 -6.70
CA LYS A 176 -10.65 -9.61 -5.50
C LYS A 176 -10.20 -8.84 -4.25
N ARG A 177 -8.88 -8.70 -4.08
CA ARG A 177 -8.32 -7.94 -2.96
C ARG A 177 -8.80 -6.49 -2.94
N LYS A 178 -8.97 -5.83 -4.10
CA LYS A 178 -9.43 -4.43 -4.13
C LYS A 178 -10.88 -4.29 -3.66
N VAL A 179 -11.75 -5.24 -4.01
CA VAL A 179 -13.12 -5.28 -3.47
C VAL A 179 -13.11 -5.53 -1.96
N GLN A 180 -12.30 -6.48 -1.50
CA GLN A 180 -12.14 -6.75 -0.07
C GLN A 180 -11.60 -5.54 0.71
N GLU A 181 -10.65 -4.78 0.14
CA GLU A 181 -10.18 -3.51 0.73
C GLU A 181 -11.33 -2.53 0.97
N ILE A 182 -12.24 -2.42 0.00
CA ILE A 182 -13.40 -1.51 0.09
C ILE A 182 -14.35 -1.97 1.19
N LEU A 183 -14.72 -3.25 1.21
CA LEU A 183 -15.61 -3.81 2.22
C LEU A 183 -15.05 -3.68 3.64
N LEU A 184 -13.76 -4.00 3.80
CA LEU A 184 -13.06 -3.84 5.08
C LEU A 184 -12.89 -2.37 5.49
N ALA A 185 -12.73 -1.46 4.54
CA ALA A 185 -12.67 -0.03 4.83
C ALA A 185 -14.01 0.47 5.36
N LEU A 186 -15.12 0.07 4.76
CA LEU A 186 -16.46 0.40 5.26
C LEU A 186 -16.72 -0.20 6.64
N TRP A 187 -16.28 -1.43 6.87
CA TRP A 187 -16.36 -2.07 8.18
C TRP A 187 -15.54 -1.33 9.24
N LEU A 188 -14.30 -0.89 8.92
CA LEU A 188 -13.48 -0.09 9.82
C LEU A 188 -14.16 1.23 10.18
N GLU A 189 -14.73 1.93 9.22
CA GLU A 189 -15.43 3.20 9.45
C GLU A 189 -16.72 3.04 10.28
N HIS A 190 -17.36 1.89 10.18
CA HIS A 190 -18.54 1.59 11.00
C HIS A 190 -18.15 1.33 12.48
N ASN A 191 -17.01 0.67 12.71
CA ASN A 191 -16.63 0.19 14.05
C ASN A 191 -15.63 1.09 14.77
N PHE A 192 -14.93 1.99 14.08
CA PHE A 192 -13.87 2.82 14.63
C PHE A 192 -14.03 4.29 14.25
N THR A 193 -13.67 5.18 15.16
CA THR A 193 -13.58 6.61 14.86
C THR A 193 -12.41 6.91 13.91
N LYS A 194 -12.46 8.03 13.21
CA LYS A 194 -11.38 8.50 12.33
C LYS A 194 -10.01 8.53 13.02
N ASN A 195 -9.95 9.00 14.26
CA ASN A 195 -8.72 9.03 15.04
C ASN A 195 -8.21 7.62 15.40
N GLN A 196 -9.11 6.67 15.66
CA GLN A 196 -8.73 5.27 15.88
C GLN A 196 -8.21 4.63 14.60
N ILE A 197 -8.86 4.84 13.44
CA ILE A 197 -8.40 4.36 12.13
C ILE A 197 -7.04 4.94 11.79
N LEU A 198 -6.85 6.24 11.99
CA LEU A 198 -5.56 6.89 11.76
C LEU A 198 -4.48 6.37 12.74
N THR A 199 -4.82 6.12 13.99
CA THR A 199 -3.93 5.46 14.97
C THR A 199 -3.48 4.09 14.48
N ILE A 200 -4.43 3.26 14.02
CA ILE A 200 -4.13 1.94 13.44
C ILE A 200 -3.19 2.08 12.25
N TYR A 201 -3.51 2.97 11.32
CA TYR A 201 -2.69 3.22 10.14
C TYR A 201 -1.25 3.61 10.47
N LEU A 202 -1.09 4.60 11.36
CA LEU A 202 0.21 5.13 11.78
C LEU A 202 1.10 4.09 12.46
N ASN A 203 0.51 3.12 13.14
CA ASN A 203 1.25 2.05 13.82
C ASN A 203 1.54 0.84 12.91
N ARG A 204 0.94 0.78 11.70
CA ARG A 204 1.03 -0.41 10.82
C ARG A 204 1.73 -0.15 9.49
N VAL A 205 1.73 1.11 9.04
CA VAL A 205 2.25 1.43 7.72
C VAL A 205 3.75 1.21 7.63
N TYR A 206 4.18 0.61 6.52
CA TYR A 206 5.60 0.41 6.23
C TYR A 206 6.23 1.72 5.77
N LEU A 207 7.35 2.10 6.38
CA LEU A 207 8.06 3.36 6.15
C LEU A 207 9.51 3.16 5.66
N GLY A 208 9.85 1.96 5.23
CA GLY A 208 11.18 1.64 4.69
C GLY A 208 12.16 1.17 5.77
N ALA A 209 13.31 0.63 5.34
CA ALA A 209 14.38 0.13 6.21
C ALA A 209 13.90 -0.84 7.32
N GLY A 210 12.92 -1.71 6.99
CA GLY A 210 12.33 -2.66 7.96
C GLY A 210 11.43 -2.02 9.01
N SER A 211 11.12 -0.69 8.92
CA SER A 211 10.36 0.02 9.93
C SER A 211 8.87 0.01 9.62
N TYR A 212 8.07 -0.51 10.54
CA TYR A 212 6.62 -0.51 10.51
C TYR A 212 6.08 0.39 11.61
N GLY A 213 5.25 1.35 11.24
CA GLY A 213 4.73 2.41 12.11
C GLY A 213 5.67 3.59 12.28
N VAL A 214 5.06 4.72 12.63
CA VAL A 214 5.76 6.02 12.71
C VAL A 214 6.76 6.08 13.86
N GLU A 215 6.52 5.37 14.96
CA GLU A 215 7.44 5.33 16.10
C GLU A 215 8.75 4.61 15.72
N ALA A 216 8.64 3.42 15.13
CA ALA A 216 9.83 2.68 14.67
C ALA A 216 10.61 3.46 13.62
N ALA A 217 9.91 4.11 12.69
CA ALA A 217 10.53 4.93 11.65
C ALA A 217 11.23 6.17 12.24
N ALA A 218 10.60 6.84 13.22
CA ALA A 218 11.19 7.99 13.89
C ALA A 218 12.47 7.62 14.66
N GLN A 219 12.44 6.51 15.41
CA GLN A 219 13.62 5.96 16.06
C GLN A 219 14.71 5.60 15.04
N LYS A 220 14.34 4.89 13.98
CA LYS A 220 15.28 4.45 12.95
C LYS A 220 15.97 5.59 12.20
N TYR A 221 15.19 6.59 11.80
CA TYR A 221 15.71 7.68 10.96
C TYR A 221 16.24 8.86 11.76
N PHE A 222 15.69 9.12 12.95
CA PHE A 222 16.01 10.33 13.71
C PHE A 222 16.55 10.07 15.13
N GLY A 223 16.56 8.80 15.59
CA GLY A 223 17.01 8.44 16.93
C GLY A 223 16.14 9.02 18.06
N ARG A 224 14.88 9.33 17.77
CA ARG A 224 13.93 9.92 18.74
C ARG A 224 12.52 9.39 18.55
N SER A 225 11.69 9.53 19.58
CA SER A 225 10.29 9.13 19.51
C SER A 225 9.51 9.98 18.51
N ALA A 226 8.51 9.36 17.84
CA ALA A 226 7.57 10.07 16.98
C ALA A 226 6.82 11.20 17.68
N LYS A 227 6.74 11.17 19.03
CA LYS A 227 6.13 12.24 19.87
C LYS A 227 6.97 13.53 19.86
N SER A 228 8.27 13.45 19.55
CA SER A 228 9.21 14.58 19.62
C SER A 228 9.87 14.95 18.28
N ILE A 229 9.37 14.43 17.15
CA ILE A 229 9.90 14.79 15.83
C ILE A 229 9.49 16.20 15.41
N THR A 230 10.31 16.80 14.54
CA THR A 230 10.07 18.15 14.02
C THR A 230 9.06 18.14 12.86
N LEU A 231 8.58 19.32 12.45
CA LEU A 231 7.73 19.50 11.27
C LEU A 231 8.39 18.92 10.00
N TYR A 232 9.68 19.17 9.82
CA TYR A 232 10.41 18.65 8.64
C TYR A 232 10.54 17.12 8.66
N GLN A 233 10.84 16.56 9.83
CA GLN A 233 10.90 15.10 10.03
C GLN A 233 9.54 14.45 9.78
N SER A 234 8.45 15.08 10.22
CA SER A 234 7.08 14.61 9.95
C SER A 234 6.74 14.64 8.47
N ALA A 235 7.10 15.71 7.77
CA ALA A 235 6.93 15.80 6.32
C ALA A 235 7.78 14.74 5.58
N LEU A 236 8.95 14.40 6.11
CA LEU A 236 9.78 13.35 5.55
C LEU A 236 9.11 11.98 5.72
N LEU A 237 8.65 11.62 6.93
CA LEU A 237 7.94 10.35 7.17
C LEU A 237 6.70 10.23 6.28
N ALA A 238 5.87 11.28 6.21
CA ALA A 238 4.72 11.30 5.32
C ALA A 238 5.11 11.13 3.84
N GLY A 239 6.25 11.64 3.45
CA GLY A 239 6.80 11.50 2.10
C GLY A 239 7.19 10.07 1.73
N LEU A 240 7.62 9.26 2.71
CA LEU A 240 8.03 7.87 2.50
C LEU A 240 6.87 6.97 2.09
N LEU A 241 5.64 7.27 2.49
CA LEU A 241 4.45 6.47 2.22
C LEU A 241 4.25 6.13 0.74
N LYS A 242 4.64 7.04 -0.16
CA LYS A 242 4.52 6.84 -1.61
C LYS A 242 5.40 5.70 -2.15
N ALA A 243 6.61 5.55 -1.64
CA ALA A 243 7.59 4.55 -2.08
C ALA A 243 8.65 4.34 -0.99
N PRO A 244 8.35 3.63 0.11
CA PRO A 244 9.16 3.60 1.31
C PRO A 244 10.61 3.14 1.09
N SER A 245 10.81 2.09 0.30
CA SER A 245 12.15 1.57 0.00
C SER A 245 12.95 2.53 -0.89
N ARG A 246 12.33 3.07 -1.94
CA ARG A 246 13.01 3.96 -2.91
C ARG A 246 13.35 5.32 -2.33
N LEU A 247 12.51 5.83 -1.42
CA LEU A 247 12.66 7.15 -0.79
C LEU A 247 13.31 7.06 0.59
N ASN A 248 13.86 5.89 0.96
CA ASN A 248 14.57 5.69 2.20
C ASN A 248 15.68 6.77 2.37
N PRO A 249 15.62 7.63 3.40
CA PRO A 249 16.55 8.76 3.55
C PRO A 249 18.00 8.33 3.82
N LEU A 250 18.22 7.11 4.31
CA LEU A 250 19.56 6.56 4.53
C LEU A 250 20.25 6.18 3.21
N GLN A 251 19.47 5.80 2.18
CA GLN A 251 19.98 5.39 0.88
C GLN A 251 19.80 6.47 -0.20
N ASN A 252 18.71 7.24 -0.13
CA ASN A 252 18.35 8.27 -1.10
C ASN A 252 17.95 9.59 -0.42
N PRO A 253 18.89 10.28 0.27
CA PRO A 253 18.60 11.52 1.00
C PRO A 253 18.08 12.64 0.09
N LYS A 254 18.57 12.72 -1.15
CA LYS A 254 18.11 13.72 -2.13
C LYS A 254 16.65 13.50 -2.54
N GLY A 255 16.27 12.24 -2.80
CA GLY A 255 14.90 11.86 -3.14
C GLY A 255 13.93 12.09 -1.97
N ALA A 256 14.32 11.69 -0.75
CA ALA A 256 13.57 11.91 0.47
C ALA A 256 13.33 13.41 0.73
N THR A 257 14.38 14.24 0.64
CA THR A 257 14.29 15.70 0.78
C THR A 257 13.36 16.33 -0.25
N LYS A 258 13.48 15.94 -1.53
CA LYS A 258 12.59 16.43 -2.60
C LYS A 258 11.13 16.10 -2.28
N ARG A 259 10.88 14.90 -1.80
CA ARG A 259 9.52 14.46 -1.45
C ARG A 259 9.00 15.15 -0.18
N ALA A 260 9.81 15.36 0.84
CA ALA A 260 9.43 16.12 2.04
C ALA A 260 9.02 17.57 1.69
N LYS A 261 9.75 18.24 0.78
CA LYS A 261 9.37 19.55 0.27
C LYS A 261 7.99 19.55 -0.41
N GLN A 262 7.66 18.48 -1.14
CA GLN A 262 6.33 18.31 -1.73
C GLN A 262 5.24 18.12 -0.68
N VAL A 263 5.51 17.35 0.38
CA VAL A 263 4.59 17.18 1.52
C VAL A 263 4.29 18.52 2.20
N LEU A 264 5.32 19.32 2.47
CA LEU A 264 5.13 20.67 3.04
C LEU A 264 4.25 21.55 2.13
N ALA A 265 4.41 21.45 0.81
CA ALA A 265 3.53 22.16 -0.14
C ALA A 265 2.08 21.64 -0.08
N ASN A 266 1.89 20.32 0.07
CA ASN A 266 0.56 19.72 0.25
C ASN A 266 -0.11 20.19 1.54
N MET A 267 0.65 20.31 2.65
CA MET A 267 0.15 20.84 3.93
C MET A 267 -0.29 22.30 3.80
N VAL A 268 0.45 23.13 3.05
CA VAL A 268 0.04 24.51 2.76
C VAL A 268 -1.25 24.53 1.93
N ALA A 269 -1.33 23.71 0.88
CA ALA A 269 -2.52 23.60 0.04
C ALA A 269 -3.75 23.04 0.77
N ALA A 270 -3.54 22.29 1.86
CA ALA A 270 -4.59 21.80 2.74
C ALA A 270 -4.96 22.79 3.88
N GLY A 271 -4.31 23.95 3.97
CA GLY A 271 -4.56 24.95 5.00
C GLY A 271 -3.96 24.65 6.38
N HIS A 272 -3.16 23.57 6.51
CA HIS A 272 -2.54 23.18 7.78
C HIS A 272 -1.28 23.99 8.11
N LEU A 273 -0.69 24.65 7.11
CA LEU A 273 0.57 25.34 7.26
C LEU A 273 0.60 26.67 6.51
N THR A 274 1.20 27.69 7.08
CA THR A 274 1.48 28.94 6.33
C THR A 274 2.71 28.74 5.42
N ILE A 275 2.76 29.48 4.32
CA ILE A 275 3.90 29.48 3.37
C ILE A 275 5.20 29.80 4.11
N LYS A 276 5.18 30.76 5.05
CA LYS A 276 6.34 31.15 5.84
C LYS A 276 6.89 29.99 6.69
N LYS A 277 6.01 29.27 7.43
CA LYS A 277 6.40 28.09 8.21
C LYS A 277 6.93 26.96 7.34
N ALA A 278 6.30 26.70 6.20
CA ALA A 278 6.77 25.69 5.25
C ALA A 278 8.18 26.03 4.69
N HIS A 279 8.42 27.30 4.42
CA HIS A 279 9.73 27.76 3.93
C HIS A 279 10.82 27.66 5.00
N SER A 280 10.53 28.01 6.24
CA SER A 280 11.46 27.83 7.37
C SER A 280 11.79 26.36 7.63
N ALA A 281 10.78 25.48 7.59
CA ALA A 281 10.99 24.04 7.74
C ALA A 281 11.90 23.44 6.64
N LYS A 282 11.83 23.93 5.40
CA LYS A 282 12.70 23.49 4.31
C LYS A 282 14.19 23.76 4.53
N LYS A 283 14.52 24.74 5.36
CA LYS A 283 15.90 25.12 5.68
C LYS A 283 16.49 24.26 6.82
N THR A 284 15.63 23.50 7.54
CA THR A 284 16.10 22.62 8.62
C THR A 284 16.98 21.52 8.01
N PRO A 285 18.21 21.33 8.49
CA PRO A 285 19.04 20.23 8.05
C PRO A 285 18.34 18.89 8.28
N LEU A 286 18.57 17.94 7.36
CA LEU A 286 18.13 16.57 7.54
C LEU A 286 19.00 15.94 8.62
N ASP A 287 18.57 16.11 9.88
CA ASP A 287 19.19 15.49 11.04
C ASP A 287 18.76 14.01 11.06
N LEU A 288 19.47 13.20 10.28
CA LEU A 288 19.35 11.75 10.36
C LEU A 288 20.14 11.30 11.58
N ALA A 289 19.54 10.43 12.36
CA ALA A 289 20.29 9.73 13.38
C ALA A 289 21.54 9.21 12.69
N ARG A 290 22.70 9.60 13.19
CA ARG A 290 23.89 8.79 13.04
C ARG A 290 23.48 7.48 13.72
N ALA A 291 22.89 6.59 12.93
CA ALA A 291 22.51 5.27 13.40
C ALA A 291 23.76 4.75 14.08
N GLY A 292 23.67 4.59 15.39
CA GLY A 292 24.83 4.35 16.21
C GLY A 292 25.68 3.29 15.56
N MET A 293 26.98 3.52 15.46
CA MET A 293 27.93 2.57 14.87
C MET A 293 27.75 1.17 15.45
N THR A 294 27.22 1.09 16.66
CA THR A 294 26.93 -0.15 17.41
C THR A 294 25.75 -0.97 16.86
N GLN A 295 24.77 -0.37 16.14
CA GLN A 295 23.58 -1.11 15.64
C GLN A 295 23.75 -1.68 14.21
N ARG A 296 24.92 -1.67 13.65
CA ARG A 296 25.20 -2.12 12.27
C ARG A 296 26.26 -3.20 12.17
N LEU A 297 26.78 -3.67 13.29
CA LEU A 297 27.77 -4.73 13.32
C LEU A 297 27.14 -6.09 13.03
N GLY A 298 27.80 -6.87 12.21
CA GLY A 298 27.43 -8.27 11.98
C GLY A 298 26.14 -8.48 11.21
N LEU A 299 25.72 -7.59 10.29
CA LEU A 299 24.46 -7.74 9.57
C LEU A 299 24.38 -9.03 8.74
N TYR A 300 25.49 -9.49 8.16
CA TYR A 300 25.55 -10.80 7.48
C TYR A 300 25.33 -11.96 8.46
N PHE A 301 25.91 -11.87 9.65
CA PHE A 301 25.67 -12.85 10.72
C PHE A 301 24.23 -12.83 11.21
N VAL A 302 23.65 -11.65 11.34
CA VAL A 302 22.26 -11.46 11.74
C VAL A 302 21.32 -12.13 10.76
N ASP A 303 21.47 -11.89 9.45
CA ASP A 303 20.64 -12.50 8.42
C ASP A 303 20.78 -14.01 8.43
N TRP A 304 22.01 -14.53 8.55
CA TRP A 304 22.27 -15.94 8.64
C TRP A 304 21.58 -16.59 9.85
N ILE A 305 21.66 -15.97 11.05
CA ILE A 305 20.96 -16.47 12.25
C ILE A 305 19.42 -16.44 12.06
N VAL A 306 18.90 -15.35 11.53
CA VAL A 306 17.45 -15.18 11.32
C VAL A 306 16.90 -16.23 10.34
N GLU A 307 17.65 -16.57 9.31
CA GLU A 307 17.29 -17.62 8.35
C GLU A 307 17.24 -19.01 9.01
N GLN A 308 18.18 -19.30 9.92
CA GLN A 308 18.24 -20.58 10.64
C GLN A 308 17.21 -20.71 11.76
N LEU A 309 16.76 -19.56 12.31
CA LEU A 309 15.96 -19.51 13.54
C LEU A 309 14.68 -20.35 13.51
N PRO A 310 13.88 -20.39 12.39
CA PRO A 310 12.69 -21.23 12.32
C PRO A 310 12.97 -22.73 12.55
N GLY A 311 14.16 -23.19 12.17
CA GLY A 311 14.61 -24.57 12.41
C GLY A 311 14.83 -24.91 13.89
N PHE A 312 15.17 -23.90 14.72
CA PHE A 312 15.42 -24.08 16.15
C PHE A 312 14.19 -23.88 17.03
N VAL A 313 13.34 -22.89 16.70
CA VAL A 313 12.23 -22.48 17.58
C VAL A 313 10.85 -22.81 17.00
N GLY A 314 10.79 -23.35 15.79
CA GLY A 314 9.51 -23.59 15.09
C GLY A 314 8.77 -22.28 14.77
N PRO A 315 7.43 -22.34 14.55
CA PRO A 315 6.63 -21.16 14.28
C PRO A 315 6.65 -20.20 15.47
N MET A 316 7.19 -19.01 15.29
CA MET A 316 7.30 -18.00 16.35
C MET A 316 5.92 -17.45 16.75
N VAL A 317 5.51 -17.69 17.98
CA VAL A 317 4.23 -17.23 18.56
C VAL A 317 4.40 -15.97 19.43
N GLY A 318 5.62 -15.69 19.92
CA GLY A 318 5.95 -14.57 20.80
C GLY A 318 7.32 -13.99 20.55
N ASP A 319 7.69 -12.95 21.31
CA ASP A 319 9.00 -12.33 21.24
C ASP A 319 10.09 -13.35 21.61
N VAL A 320 11.16 -13.43 20.81
CA VAL A 320 12.27 -14.35 20.98
C VAL A 320 13.54 -13.55 21.21
N THR A 321 14.28 -13.88 22.27
CA THR A 321 15.63 -13.35 22.50
C THR A 321 16.64 -14.45 22.20
N VAL A 322 17.53 -14.19 21.26
CA VAL A 322 18.57 -15.11 20.82
C VAL A 322 19.90 -14.60 21.35
N LYS A 323 20.51 -15.34 22.26
CA LYS A 323 21.90 -15.10 22.68
C LYS A 323 22.82 -15.74 21.67
N THR A 324 23.72 -14.94 21.09
CA THR A 324 24.69 -15.41 20.09
C THR A 324 26.11 -15.42 20.64
N THR A 325 27.00 -16.02 19.89
CA THR A 325 28.42 -16.11 20.23
C THR A 325 29.26 -15.00 19.61
N LEU A 326 28.65 -14.10 18.80
CA LEU A 326 29.34 -13.01 18.13
C LEU A 326 29.97 -12.05 19.14
N ASP A 327 31.26 -11.77 18.97
CA ASP A 327 31.99 -10.78 19.76
C ASP A 327 31.96 -9.42 19.03
N PRO A 328 31.32 -8.38 19.62
CA PRO A 328 31.20 -7.09 18.95
C PRO A 328 32.51 -6.41 18.61
N PHE A 329 33.53 -6.63 19.44
CA PHE A 329 34.83 -6.03 19.24
C PHE A 329 35.57 -6.70 18.09
N ILE A 330 35.59 -8.04 18.06
CA ILE A 330 36.21 -8.80 16.96
C ILE A 330 35.50 -8.52 15.65
N GLN A 331 34.16 -8.48 15.67
CA GLN A 331 33.34 -8.15 14.52
C GLN A 331 33.65 -6.75 13.97
N PHE A 332 33.74 -5.74 14.84
CA PHE A 332 34.08 -4.38 14.45
C PHE A 332 35.45 -4.29 13.78
N ILE A 333 36.45 -4.96 14.35
CA ILE A 333 37.79 -5.00 13.77
C ILE A 333 37.77 -5.69 12.41
N ALA A 334 37.10 -6.84 12.31
CA ALA A 334 37.01 -7.61 11.06
C ALA A 334 36.35 -6.80 9.92
N GLU A 335 35.24 -6.12 10.18
CA GLU A 335 34.56 -5.26 9.18
C GLU A 335 35.47 -4.10 8.74
N LYS A 336 36.11 -3.44 9.70
CA LYS A 336 36.99 -2.29 9.44
C LYS A 336 38.25 -2.68 8.66
N GLU A 337 38.90 -3.76 9.04
CA GLU A 337 40.14 -4.20 8.37
C GLU A 337 39.85 -4.77 6.97
N LEU A 338 38.74 -5.51 6.78
CA LEU A 338 38.35 -5.93 5.45
C LEU A 338 38.10 -4.73 4.52
N GLU A 339 37.38 -3.70 4.99
CA GLU A 339 37.15 -2.48 4.21
C GLU A 339 38.45 -1.76 3.90
N ASN A 340 39.36 -1.62 4.87
CA ASN A 340 40.68 -0.98 4.69
C ASN A 340 41.52 -1.72 3.64
N LEU A 341 41.62 -3.04 3.73
CA LEU A 341 42.38 -3.87 2.79
C LEU A 341 41.82 -3.80 1.37
N LEU A 342 40.52 -3.87 1.22
CA LEU A 342 39.86 -3.74 -0.09
C LEU A 342 39.98 -2.32 -0.65
N ALA A 343 39.98 -1.29 0.20
CA ALA A 343 40.19 0.09 -0.23
C ALA A 343 41.63 0.31 -0.72
N GLN A 344 42.60 -0.25 -0.01
CA GLN A 344 44.01 -0.07 -0.30
C GLN A 344 44.51 -0.91 -1.49
N TYR A 345 44.17 -2.20 -1.51
CA TYR A 345 44.72 -3.17 -2.46
C TYR A 345 43.72 -3.65 -3.52
N GLY A 346 42.44 -3.44 -3.32
CA GLY A 346 41.40 -4.01 -4.17
C GLY A 346 41.55 -3.64 -5.65
N LYS A 347 41.89 -2.40 -5.96
CA LYS A 347 42.12 -1.96 -7.34
C LYS A 347 43.36 -2.57 -7.95
N VAL A 348 44.44 -2.68 -7.19
CA VAL A 348 45.75 -3.22 -7.65
C VAL A 348 45.65 -4.71 -7.90
N LEU A 349 44.95 -5.42 -7.02
CA LEU A 349 44.78 -6.88 -7.09
C LEU A 349 43.55 -7.32 -7.90
N ASN A 350 42.77 -6.36 -8.43
CA ASN A 350 41.49 -6.60 -9.12
C ASN A 350 40.51 -7.41 -8.28
N VAL A 351 40.45 -7.11 -6.97
CA VAL A 351 39.52 -7.71 -5.99
C VAL A 351 38.55 -6.67 -5.51
N SER A 352 37.26 -6.94 -5.63
CA SER A 352 36.18 -6.02 -5.24
C SER A 352 35.48 -6.39 -3.92
N GLU A 353 35.48 -7.67 -3.58
CA GLU A 353 34.76 -8.24 -2.43
C GLU A 353 35.70 -9.18 -1.65
N GLY A 354 35.37 -9.41 -0.38
CA GLY A 354 36.07 -10.35 0.48
C GLY A 354 35.18 -10.78 1.63
N ALA A 355 35.46 -11.91 2.23
CA ALA A 355 34.75 -12.42 3.39
C ALA A 355 35.71 -12.76 4.52
N PHE A 356 35.24 -12.71 5.76
CA PHE A 356 36.01 -13.04 6.94
C PHE A 356 35.17 -13.86 7.92
N LEU A 357 35.77 -14.91 8.47
CA LEU A 357 35.15 -15.75 9.50
C LEU A 357 36.13 -16.01 10.62
N ALA A 358 35.76 -15.68 11.85
CA ALA A 358 36.50 -16.05 13.06
C ALA A 358 35.73 -17.09 13.87
N LEU A 359 36.36 -18.21 14.14
CA LEU A 359 35.82 -19.30 14.94
C LEU A 359 36.66 -19.49 16.22
N ALA A 360 36.02 -19.78 17.32
CA ALA A 360 36.66 -20.30 18.51
C ALA A 360 36.92 -21.82 18.36
N PRO A 361 37.82 -22.42 19.18
CA PRO A 361 38.11 -23.85 19.10
C PRO A 361 36.90 -24.78 19.28
N ASP A 362 35.87 -24.33 19.95
CA ASP A 362 34.61 -25.02 20.14
C ASP A 362 33.64 -24.88 18.95
N GLY A 363 34.05 -24.21 17.88
CA GLY A 363 33.24 -23.94 16.69
C GLY A 363 32.32 -22.70 16.80
N ALA A 364 32.37 -21.98 17.93
CA ALA A 364 31.55 -20.78 18.09
C ALA A 364 32.01 -19.65 17.16
N ILE A 365 31.08 -19.05 16.41
CA ILE A 365 31.37 -17.92 15.51
C ILE A 365 31.55 -16.67 16.37
N ARG A 366 32.74 -16.07 16.30
CA ARG A 366 33.12 -14.83 16.99
C ARG A 366 32.96 -13.61 16.10
N ALA A 367 33.22 -13.74 14.80
CA ALA A 367 32.94 -12.71 13.81
C ALA A 367 32.60 -13.34 12.45
N LEU A 368 31.72 -12.68 11.69
CA LEU A 368 31.35 -13.07 10.33
C LEU A 368 31.08 -11.84 9.49
N VAL A 369 31.89 -11.66 8.43
CA VAL A 369 31.75 -10.59 7.45
C VAL A 369 31.58 -11.23 6.08
N GLY A 370 30.44 -11.09 5.46
CA GLY A 370 30.09 -11.73 4.19
C GLY A 370 30.44 -10.91 2.95
N GLY A 371 30.91 -9.66 3.10
CA GLY A 371 31.23 -8.78 1.97
C GLY A 371 31.67 -7.41 2.42
N ARG A 372 32.16 -6.61 1.47
CA ARG A 372 32.65 -5.25 1.72
C ARG A 372 31.58 -4.31 2.28
N ASN A 373 30.36 -4.41 1.76
CA ASN A 373 29.28 -3.52 2.15
C ASN A 373 27.92 -4.21 2.05
N TYR A 374 27.36 -4.55 3.20
CA TYR A 374 26.06 -5.22 3.33
C TYR A 374 24.92 -4.51 2.58
N TYR A 375 24.94 -3.17 2.49
CA TYR A 375 23.88 -2.40 1.81
C TYR A 375 23.99 -2.39 0.27
N ARG A 376 25.15 -2.76 -0.26
CA ARG A 376 25.38 -2.91 -1.70
C ARG A 376 25.14 -4.33 -2.18
N SER A 377 25.47 -5.31 -1.37
CA SER A 377 25.26 -6.73 -1.64
C SER A 377 24.96 -7.45 -0.34
N GLN A 378 23.81 -8.11 -0.27
CA GLN A 378 23.41 -8.94 0.86
C GLN A 378 23.82 -10.40 0.66
N PHE A 379 24.42 -10.70 -0.48
CA PHE A 379 24.87 -12.03 -0.89
C PHE A 379 26.33 -11.99 -1.32
#